data_ea4e3bae5165f73c26ac9b848bd162c7
#
_entry.id   ea4e3bae5165f73c26ac9b848bd162c7
#
_cell.length_a   1.000
_cell.length_b   1.000
_cell.length_c   1.000
_cell.angle_alpha   90.00
_cell.angle_beta   90.00
_cell.angle_gamma   90.00
#
_symmetry.space_group_name_H-M   'P 1'
#
loop_
_entity.id
_entity.type
_entity.pdbx_description
1 polymer ?
#
loop_
_entity_poly.entity_id
_entity_poly.type
_entity_poly.pdbx_seq_one_letter_code
_entity_poly.pdbx_strand_id
1 'polypeptide(L)'
;MSRFHRRRDGVVAAMVVLLSGCALSSCALGPDFSEPNPHLPDNATFNGQVVSDAHLPAPTDPNWWRIFGDPILTNLESRVAEANLDVRTAAIRIAESRYQRGQAAAAELPSINGDGKYQRELYSKNGIISLLSPLLGPGSSGGIPITPINEYTVGLDMSWELDLWGRVRRQVEAADAQVDQAEDRRRDALVSSLAELARNYIQLRGTQDQIRIAENNLRVDRDILQLAQQLQQKGVRSGLDAENAAAQVEGIRAQLPALQQQQIQYQNAIALLLDLPPSSLNGELGYGRAALRLPAHVPLGLPSELARRRPDIRQAEDQLHAATANIGVAIASFYPKFQLNGQVVLDSLQFSSLYNASSLQYTAGPSVTIPLFDGFRLQSSLHLSEVQQAEAAITYHKTVLQAWHEVVNAIASLRLEQVRRARLRAQLDHTRAALDLGRSRYNDGVADFLTVLDAERNLLQNEQQLAQSTTNVALDLVTLFKALGGGWEQTLPDPPKPMVVQVKETVTTTDPAPR
;
A
#
# COMPACT_ATOMS: atom_id res chain seq x y z
N MET A 1 26.69 -13.94 -67.47
CA MET A 1 26.25 -14.80 -66.35
C MET A 1 26.92 -14.51 -64.99
N SER A 2 27.81 -13.53 -64.84
CA SER A 2 28.56 -13.29 -63.55
C SER A 2 27.99 -12.23 -62.59
N ARG A 3 26.93 -11.50 -62.96
CA ARG A 3 26.32 -10.47 -62.10
C ARG A 3 25.18 -10.94 -61.22
N PHE A 4 24.66 -12.16 -61.46
CA PHE A 4 23.54 -12.73 -60.68
C PHE A 4 24.00 -13.48 -59.43
N HIS A 5 25.24 -14.00 -59.36
CA HIS A 5 25.77 -14.70 -58.19
C HIS A 5 26.12 -13.76 -57.02
N ARG A 6 26.71 -12.58 -57.31
CA ARG A 6 27.10 -11.63 -56.26
C ARG A 6 25.92 -11.00 -55.47
N ARG A 7 24.72 -10.96 -56.05
CA ARG A 7 23.51 -10.48 -55.32
C ARG A 7 22.92 -11.52 -54.36
N ARG A 8 23.05 -12.82 -54.70
CA ARG A 8 22.56 -13.89 -53.81
C ARG A 8 23.43 -14.04 -52.56
N ASP A 9 24.72 -13.90 -52.67
CA ASP A 9 25.64 -14.01 -51.53
C ASP A 9 25.47 -12.85 -50.53
N GLY A 10 25.18 -11.65 -51.01
CA GLY A 10 24.86 -10.49 -50.17
C GLY A 10 23.53 -10.62 -49.40
N VAL A 11 22.54 -11.21 -50.04
CA VAL A 11 21.22 -11.46 -49.39
C VAL A 11 21.30 -12.60 -48.37
N VAL A 12 22.06 -13.65 -48.67
CA VAL A 12 22.31 -14.76 -47.75
C VAL A 12 23.15 -14.29 -46.55
N ALA A 13 24.18 -13.47 -46.77
CA ALA A 13 24.97 -12.87 -45.70
C ALA A 13 24.16 -11.93 -44.82
N ALA A 14 23.28 -11.10 -45.41
CA ALA A 14 22.37 -10.24 -44.67
C ALA A 14 21.32 -11.06 -43.89
N MET A 15 20.84 -12.17 -44.44
CA MET A 15 19.88 -13.06 -43.78
C MET A 15 20.49 -13.88 -42.65
N VAL A 16 21.76 -14.29 -42.80
CA VAL A 16 22.55 -14.96 -41.73
C VAL A 16 22.85 -13.98 -40.59
N VAL A 17 23.19 -12.72 -40.89
CA VAL A 17 23.40 -11.67 -39.89
C VAL A 17 22.08 -11.33 -39.16
N LEU A 18 20.94 -11.31 -39.86
CA LEU A 18 19.60 -11.12 -39.25
C LEU A 18 19.17 -12.31 -38.40
N LEU A 19 19.42 -13.55 -38.84
CA LEU A 19 19.12 -14.77 -38.07
C LEU A 19 20.05 -14.94 -36.87
N SER A 20 21.34 -14.53 -36.96
CA SER A 20 22.25 -14.49 -35.83
C SER A 20 21.86 -13.42 -34.80
N GLY A 21 21.28 -12.30 -35.25
CA GLY A 21 20.72 -11.25 -34.40
C GLY A 21 19.53 -11.71 -33.57
N CYS A 22 18.65 -12.56 -34.14
CA CYS A 22 17.51 -13.12 -33.41
C CYS A 22 17.91 -14.16 -32.33
N ALA A 23 19.04 -14.85 -32.48
CA ALA A 23 19.53 -15.79 -31.48
C ALA A 23 20.20 -15.08 -30.27
N LEU A 24 20.72 -13.87 -30.48
CA LEU A 24 21.35 -13.05 -29.44
C LEU A 24 20.33 -12.25 -28.58
N SER A 25 19.08 -12.09 -29.06
CA SER A 25 18.05 -11.35 -28.33
C SER A 25 17.44 -12.10 -27.13
N SER A 26 17.84 -13.35 -26.88
CA SER A 26 17.34 -14.21 -25.81
C SER A 26 18.15 -14.16 -24.50
N CYS A 27 19.37 -13.62 -24.50
CA CYS A 27 20.21 -13.61 -23.29
C CYS A 27 20.11 -12.29 -22.54
N ALA A 28 19.27 -12.22 -21.51
CA ALA A 28 19.41 -11.23 -20.46
C ALA A 28 20.45 -11.73 -19.44
N LEU A 29 21.43 -10.91 -19.12
CA LEU A 29 22.46 -11.26 -18.13
C LEU A 29 21.92 -11.14 -16.70
N GLY A 30 22.52 -11.89 -15.77
CA GLY A 30 22.18 -11.89 -14.36
C GLY A 30 21.27 -13.04 -13.96
N PRO A 31 20.97 -13.15 -12.66
CA PRO A 31 20.08 -14.18 -12.13
C PRO A 31 18.63 -13.93 -12.54
N ASP A 32 17.92 -15.01 -12.88
CA ASP A 32 16.47 -14.96 -13.05
C ASP A 32 15.80 -15.06 -11.68
N PHE A 33 14.71 -14.33 -11.50
CA PHE A 33 13.92 -14.43 -10.30
C PHE A 33 13.24 -15.81 -10.22
N SER A 34 13.24 -16.40 -9.04
CA SER A 34 12.48 -17.60 -8.71
C SER A 34 11.71 -17.37 -7.43
N GLU A 35 10.44 -17.73 -7.40
CA GLU A 35 9.60 -17.62 -6.21
C GLU A 35 10.28 -18.30 -5.01
N PRO A 36 10.52 -17.58 -3.91
CA PRO A 36 11.14 -18.15 -2.73
C PRO A 36 10.17 -19.10 -2.03
N ASN A 37 10.67 -20.22 -1.52
CA ASN A 37 9.85 -21.10 -0.68
C ASN A 37 9.68 -20.45 0.70
N PRO A 38 8.45 -20.17 1.15
CA PRO A 38 8.21 -19.53 2.45
C PRO A 38 8.52 -20.45 3.65
N HIS A 39 8.77 -21.75 3.45
CA HIS A 39 9.05 -22.75 4.50
C HIS A 39 8.03 -22.75 5.66
N LEU A 40 6.76 -22.42 5.36
CA LEU A 40 5.69 -22.49 6.35
C LEU A 40 5.26 -23.95 6.60
N PRO A 41 4.95 -24.33 7.83
CA PRO A 41 4.44 -25.67 8.12
C PRO A 41 3.03 -25.85 7.54
N ASP A 42 2.73 -27.06 7.08
CA ASP A 42 1.42 -27.40 6.49
C ASP A 42 0.27 -27.38 7.50
N ASN A 43 0.57 -27.37 8.80
CA ASN A 43 -0.43 -27.41 9.86
C ASN A 43 -0.22 -26.28 10.87
N ALA A 44 -1.31 -25.57 11.23
CA ALA A 44 -1.30 -24.66 12.36
C ALA A 44 -1.26 -25.49 13.67
N THR A 45 -0.22 -25.30 14.47
CA THR A 45 -0.13 -25.91 15.79
C THR A 45 -0.32 -24.84 16.88
N PHE A 46 -1.21 -25.13 17.83
CA PHE A 46 -1.37 -24.34 19.04
C PHE A 46 -0.94 -25.21 20.23
N ASN A 47 0.02 -24.77 21.04
CA ASN A 47 0.63 -25.54 22.14
C ASN A 47 1.11 -26.94 21.73
N GLY A 48 1.66 -27.10 20.53
CA GLY A 48 2.14 -28.39 20.04
C GLY A 48 1.03 -29.36 19.60
N GLN A 49 -0.23 -28.96 19.67
CA GLN A 49 -1.36 -29.72 19.13
C GLN A 49 -1.80 -29.13 17.80
N VAL A 50 -2.00 -30.01 16.80
CA VAL A 50 -2.61 -29.64 15.56
C VAL A 50 -4.01 -29.10 15.86
N VAL A 51 -4.35 -27.93 15.37
CA VAL A 51 -5.71 -27.39 15.48
C VAL A 51 -6.63 -28.26 14.62
N SER A 52 -7.24 -29.27 15.24
CA SER A 52 -8.03 -30.30 14.55
C SER A 52 -9.31 -29.76 13.90
N ASP A 53 -9.77 -28.57 14.29
CA ASP A 53 -10.87 -27.86 13.61
C ASP A 53 -10.45 -27.19 12.29
N ALA A 54 -9.17 -27.35 11.89
CA ALA A 54 -8.62 -26.94 10.59
C ALA A 54 -9.11 -27.80 9.42
N HIS A 55 -10.13 -28.62 9.60
CA HIS A 55 -10.77 -29.42 8.53
C HIS A 55 -11.77 -28.60 7.70
N LEU A 56 -11.45 -27.33 7.46
CA LEU A 56 -12.28 -26.55 6.56
C LEU A 56 -11.49 -26.20 5.30
N PRO A 57 -11.71 -26.96 4.22
CA PRO A 57 -11.27 -26.56 2.91
C PRO A 57 -12.20 -25.44 2.46
N ALA A 58 -11.88 -24.22 2.75
CA ALA A 58 -12.52 -23.11 2.08
C ALA A 58 -11.56 -21.93 2.02
N PRO A 59 -11.43 -21.27 0.88
CA PRO A 59 -10.93 -19.92 0.86
C PRO A 59 -11.75 -19.11 1.86
N THR A 60 -11.10 -18.30 2.68
CA THR A 60 -11.78 -17.30 3.51
C THR A 60 -12.79 -16.57 2.64
N ASP A 61 -14.06 -16.51 3.05
CA ASP A 61 -15.08 -15.76 2.29
C ASP A 61 -14.54 -14.35 2.05
N PRO A 62 -14.46 -13.87 0.81
CA PRO A 62 -14.08 -12.49 0.52
C PRO A 62 -14.90 -11.46 1.30
N ASN A 63 -16.12 -11.83 1.68
CA ASN A 63 -17.03 -11.00 2.46
C ASN A 63 -17.14 -11.53 3.92
N TRP A 64 -16.02 -11.81 4.56
CA TRP A 64 -15.93 -12.44 5.88
C TRP A 64 -16.78 -11.73 6.96
N TRP A 65 -17.03 -10.42 6.84
CA TRP A 65 -17.87 -9.65 7.80
C TRP A 65 -19.33 -10.08 7.82
N ARG A 66 -19.82 -10.79 6.79
CA ARG A 66 -21.19 -11.36 6.77
C ARG A 66 -21.42 -12.39 7.87
N ILE A 67 -20.35 -12.94 8.44
CA ILE A 67 -20.43 -13.89 9.58
C ILE A 67 -21.09 -13.26 10.81
N PHE A 68 -21.05 -11.92 10.94
CA PHE A 68 -21.72 -11.20 12.02
C PHE A 68 -23.23 -11.02 11.79
N GLY A 69 -23.74 -11.30 10.58
CA GLY A 69 -25.15 -11.23 10.25
C GLY A 69 -25.76 -9.82 10.37
N ASP A 70 -24.93 -8.77 10.28
CA ASP A 70 -25.35 -7.37 10.39
C ASP A 70 -25.38 -6.70 9.00
N PRO A 71 -26.58 -6.30 8.52
CA PRO A 71 -26.70 -5.67 7.20
C PRO A 71 -26.11 -4.27 7.14
N ILE A 72 -26.01 -3.53 8.28
CA ILE A 72 -25.36 -2.23 8.31
C ILE A 72 -23.86 -2.41 8.11
N LEU A 73 -23.23 -3.31 8.86
CA LEU A 73 -21.81 -3.61 8.67
C LEU A 73 -21.54 -4.00 7.21
N THR A 74 -22.38 -4.88 6.64
CA THR A 74 -22.21 -5.31 5.24
C THR A 74 -22.32 -4.14 4.25
N ASN A 75 -23.24 -3.20 4.48
CA ASN A 75 -23.36 -2.01 3.64
C ASN A 75 -22.15 -1.08 3.79
N LEU A 76 -21.70 -0.83 5.02
CA LEU A 76 -20.53 0.03 5.27
C LEU A 76 -19.26 -0.54 4.62
N GLU A 77 -19.03 -1.85 4.73
CA GLU A 77 -17.88 -2.54 4.14
C GLU A 77 -17.87 -2.44 2.60
N SER A 78 -19.02 -2.55 1.96
CA SER A 78 -19.10 -2.37 0.50
C SER A 78 -18.74 -0.95 0.06
N ARG A 79 -19.01 0.06 0.89
CA ARG A 79 -18.71 1.47 0.60
C ARG A 79 -17.23 1.81 0.79
N VAL A 80 -16.52 1.15 1.70
CA VAL A 80 -15.10 1.41 1.99
C VAL A 80 -14.23 1.20 0.75
N ALA A 81 -14.47 0.15 -0.02
CA ALA A 81 -13.66 -0.17 -1.19
C ALA A 81 -13.62 0.98 -2.22
N GLU A 82 -14.68 1.76 -2.32
CA GLU A 82 -14.81 2.87 -3.27
C GLU A 82 -14.47 4.24 -2.64
N ALA A 83 -14.86 4.45 -1.38
CA ALA A 83 -14.78 5.74 -0.73
C ALA A 83 -13.45 6.00 -0.01
N ASN A 84 -12.80 4.96 0.51
CA ASN A 84 -11.66 5.11 1.39
C ASN A 84 -10.48 5.82 0.72
N LEU A 85 -9.96 6.88 1.37
CA LEU A 85 -8.91 7.73 0.82
C LEU A 85 -7.55 7.01 0.73
N ASP A 86 -7.25 6.06 1.61
CA ASP A 86 -5.99 5.30 1.56
C ASP A 86 -6.00 4.32 0.38
N VAL A 87 -7.14 3.65 0.14
CA VAL A 87 -7.33 2.77 -1.03
C VAL A 87 -7.25 3.57 -2.32
N ARG A 88 -7.85 4.77 -2.38
CA ARG A 88 -7.77 5.68 -3.53
C ARG A 88 -6.35 6.20 -3.75
N THR A 89 -5.64 6.53 -2.69
CA THR A 89 -4.23 6.96 -2.76
C THR A 89 -3.35 5.83 -3.31
N ALA A 90 -3.55 4.60 -2.83
CA ALA A 90 -2.83 3.44 -3.35
C ALA A 90 -3.15 3.17 -4.83
N ALA A 91 -4.40 3.39 -5.27
CA ALA A 91 -4.77 3.30 -6.69
C ALA A 91 -4.04 4.33 -7.58
N ILE A 92 -3.82 5.55 -7.08
CA ILE A 92 -3.03 6.56 -7.81
C ILE A 92 -1.55 6.15 -7.89
N ARG A 93 -1.00 5.53 -6.84
CA ARG A 93 0.37 5.01 -6.84
C ARG A 93 0.61 3.91 -7.87
N ILE A 94 -0.41 3.09 -8.19
CA ILE A 94 -0.33 2.15 -9.32
C ILE A 94 -0.14 2.90 -10.64
N ALA A 95 -0.91 3.98 -10.86
CA ALA A 95 -0.74 4.78 -12.07
C ALA A 95 0.66 5.41 -12.14
N GLU A 96 1.18 5.91 -11.00
CA GLU A 96 2.55 6.42 -10.88
C GLU A 96 3.58 5.36 -11.28
N SER A 97 3.51 4.15 -10.71
CA SER A 97 4.41 3.04 -11.03
C SER A 97 4.33 2.64 -12.51
N ARG A 98 3.13 2.63 -13.10
CA ARG A 98 2.94 2.37 -14.54
C ARG A 98 3.61 3.42 -15.42
N TYR A 99 3.62 4.70 -15.03
CA TYR A 99 4.37 5.73 -15.76
C TYR A 99 5.88 5.61 -15.56
N GLN A 100 6.34 5.24 -14.36
CA GLN A 100 7.75 4.94 -14.13
C GLN A 100 8.21 3.75 -14.97
N ARG A 101 7.39 2.71 -15.06
CA ARG A 101 7.61 1.58 -15.99
C ARG A 101 7.66 2.04 -17.44
N GLY A 102 6.75 2.95 -17.85
CA GLY A 102 6.77 3.57 -19.18
C GLY A 102 8.07 4.34 -19.47
N GLN A 103 8.61 5.05 -18.46
CA GLN A 103 9.91 5.72 -18.56
C GLN A 103 11.07 4.72 -18.74
N ALA A 104 11.05 3.59 -18.00
CA ALA A 104 12.04 2.54 -18.17
C ALA A 104 11.96 1.90 -19.57
N ALA A 105 10.75 1.58 -20.03
CA ALA A 105 10.50 1.01 -21.35
C ALA A 105 10.83 1.96 -22.51
N ALA A 106 10.78 3.28 -22.29
CA ALA A 106 11.19 4.24 -23.31
C ALA A 106 12.66 4.08 -23.75
N ALA A 107 13.52 3.51 -22.87
CA ALA A 107 14.90 3.21 -23.23
C ALA A 107 15.06 2.07 -24.26
N GLU A 108 14.01 1.28 -24.52
CA GLU A 108 13.96 0.28 -25.60
C GLU A 108 13.84 0.93 -26.99
N LEU A 109 13.44 2.20 -27.06
CA LEU A 109 13.18 2.95 -28.27
C LEU A 109 14.25 4.02 -28.50
N PRO A 110 14.47 4.45 -29.77
CA PRO A 110 15.35 5.59 -30.04
C PRO A 110 14.81 6.89 -29.46
N SER A 111 15.68 7.70 -28.87
CA SER A 111 15.39 9.08 -28.50
C SER A 111 15.74 10.02 -29.65
N ILE A 112 14.87 10.95 -29.96
CA ILE A 112 15.10 11.99 -30.98
C ILE A 112 14.90 13.33 -30.32
N ASN A 113 15.94 14.18 -30.36
CA ASN A 113 15.88 15.53 -29.83
C ASN A 113 16.06 16.54 -30.97
N GLY A 114 15.44 17.69 -30.83
CA GLY A 114 15.66 18.82 -31.72
C GLY A 114 16.38 19.93 -30.95
N ASP A 115 17.48 20.40 -31.50
CA ASP A 115 18.25 21.48 -30.91
C ASP A 115 18.47 22.64 -31.89
N GLY A 116 18.52 23.85 -31.33
CA GLY A 116 18.86 25.07 -32.03
C GLY A 116 19.89 25.84 -31.20
N LYS A 117 21.01 26.22 -31.84
CA LYS A 117 22.09 26.90 -31.17
C LYS A 117 22.55 28.10 -31.97
N TYR A 118 22.74 29.21 -31.30
CA TYR A 118 23.48 30.36 -31.78
C TYR A 118 24.70 30.55 -30.89
N GLN A 119 25.85 30.60 -31.52
CA GLN A 119 27.12 30.79 -30.85
C GLN A 119 27.93 31.88 -31.54
N ARG A 120 28.47 32.82 -30.78
CA ARG A 120 29.45 33.76 -31.25
C ARG A 120 30.78 33.47 -30.59
N GLU A 121 31.74 33.06 -31.42
CA GLU A 121 33.02 32.58 -30.95
C GLU A 121 34.18 33.44 -31.48
N LEU A 122 35.12 33.75 -30.61
CA LEU A 122 36.37 34.40 -30.97
C LEU A 122 37.50 33.44 -30.65
N TYR A 123 38.14 32.94 -31.68
CA TYR A 123 39.28 32.05 -31.51
C TYR A 123 40.51 32.80 -31.00
N SER A 124 41.29 32.12 -30.16
CA SER A 124 42.58 32.66 -29.67
C SER A 124 43.61 32.76 -30.80
N LYS A 125 44.30 33.91 -30.84
CA LYS A 125 45.43 34.10 -31.78
C LYS A 125 46.57 33.11 -31.54
N ASN A 126 46.70 32.59 -30.34
CA ASN A 126 47.74 31.63 -29.93
C ASN A 126 47.22 30.18 -29.96
N GLY A 127 45.96 29.93 -30.41
CA GLY A 127 45.33 28.62 -30.50
C GLY A 127 45.60 27.90 -31.82
N ILE A 128 44.76 26.86 -32.12
CA ILE A 128 44.92 25.99 -33.29
C ILE A 128 44.94 26.75 -34.63
N ILE A 129 44.34 27.92 -34.73
CA ILE A 129 44.30 28.75 -35.92
C ILE A 129 45.70 29.29 -36.24
N SER A 130 46.59 29.46 -35.26
CA SER A 130 47.99 29.86 -35.49
C SER A 130 48.76 28.84 -36.30
N LEU A 131 48.35 27.57 -36.31
CA LEU A 131 48.95 26.50 -37.11
C LEU A 131 48.63 26.58 -38.61
N LEU A 132 47.54 27.29 -38.96
CA LEU A 132 47.17 27.52 -40.37
C LEU A 132 47.92 28.72 -40.99
N SER A 133 48.55 29.58 -40.20
CA SER A 133 49.29 30.75 -40.64
C SER A 133 50.41 30.45 -41.68
N PRO A 134 51.16 29.34 -41.55
CA PRO A 134 52.21 29.00 -42.56
C PRO A 134 51.62 28.50 -43.89
N LEU A 135 50.42 28.02 -43.97
CA LEU A 135 49.75 27.51 -45.18
C LEU A 135 49.31 28.63 -46.14
N LEU A 136 49.23 29.87 -45.67
CA LEU A 136 48.74 31.04 -46.44
C LEU A 136 49.81 31.78 -47.26
N GLY A 137 51.03 31.22 -47.32
CA GLY A 137 52.14 31.63 -48.19
C GLY A 137 53.09 32.68 -47.59
N PRO A 138 54.38 32.71 -48.05
CA PRO A 138 55.41 33.62 -47.58
C PRO A 138 55.16 35.02 -48.12
N GLY A 139 54.38 35.82 -47.42
CA GLY A 139 54.06 37.20 -47.81
C GLY A 139 53.07 37.92 -46.95
N SER A 140 52.34 37.21 -46.16
CA SER A 140 51.39 37.79 -45.22
C SER A 140 52.00 38.04 -43.85
N SER A 141 52.73 39.10 -43.73
CA SER A 141 53.31 39.58 -42.45
C SER A 141 52.24 40.13 -41.46
N GLY A 142 50.95 39.95 -41.74
CA GLY A 142 49.84 40.19 -40.85
C GLY A 142 49.12 38.87 -40.57
N GLY A 143 49.23 38.34 -39.34
CA GLY A 143 48.50 37.13 -38.92
C GLY A 143 47.02 37.17 -39.38
N ILE A 144 46.40 36.01 -39.55
CA ILE A 144 44.98 35.88 -39.92
C ILE A 144 44.17 36.83 -39.03
N PRO A 145 43.42 37.77 -39.64
CA PRO A 145 42.53 38.62 -38.84
C PRO A 145 41.45 37.75 -38.21
N ILE A 146 41.62 37.41 -36.92
CA ILE A 146 40.67 36.62 -36.16
C ILE A 146 39.53 37.57 -35.78
N THR A 147 38.44 37.51 -36.51
CA THR A 147 37.17 38.18 -36.20
C THR A 147 36.22 37.21 -35.51
N PRO A 148 35.36 37.69 -34.60
CA PRO A 148 34.34 36.83 -34.05
C PRO A 148 33.48 36.24 -35.16
N ILE A 149 33.30 34.93 -35.17
CA ILE A 149 32.38 34.24 -36.07
C ILE A 149 31.09 33.98 -35.39
N ASN A 150 30.00 34.06 -36.13
CA ASN A 150 28.70 33.61 -35.66
C ASN A 150 28.45 32.22 -36.23
N GLU A 151 27.96 31.31 -35.43
CA GLU A 151 27.56 29.98 -35.87
C GLU A 151 26.09 29.77 -35.50
N TYR A 152 25.31 29.38 -36.47
CA TYR A 152 23.90 29.07 -36.34
C TYR A 152 23.72 27.61 -36.68
N THR A 153 23.17 26.86 -35.71
CA THR A 153 22.97 25.43 -35.85
C THR A 153 21.52 25.08 -35.50
N VAL A 154 20.83 24.35 -36.37
CA VAL A 154 19.51 23.77 -36.10
C VAL A 154 19.50 22.33 -36.59
N GLY A 155 19.10 21.41 -35.74
CA GLY A 155 19.18 20.02 -36.12
C GLY A 155 18.33 19.07 -35.26
N LEU A 156 18.45 17.81 -35.64
CA LEU A 156 17.89 16.67 -34.91
C LEU A 156 19.03 15.70 -34.60
N ASP A 157 19.06 15.22 -33.38
CA ASP A 157 19.94 14.12 -32.96
C ASP A 157 19.11 12.92 -32.55
N MET A 158 19.57 11.74 -32.89
CA MET A 158 19.00 10.46 -32.51
C MET A 158 20.03 9.63 -31.76
N SER A 159 19.64 9.02 -30.67
CA SER A 159 20.44 8.05 -29.94
C SER A 159 19.58 6.86 -29.54
N TRP A 160 20.09 5.65 -29.77
CA TRP A 160 19.41 4.40 -29.41
C TRP A 160 20.41 3.38 -28.90
N GLU A 161 20.20 2.86 -27.68
CA GLU A 161 20.98 1.76 -27.13
C GLU A 161 20.42 0.43 -27.63
N LEU A 162 21.25 -0.37 -28.31
CA LEU A 162 20.91 -1.73 -28.71
C LEU A 162 21.14 -2.65 -27.52
N ASP A 163 20.05 -3.09 -26.90
CA ASP A 163 20.08 -3.89 -25.66
C ASP A 163 20.49 -5.35 -25.91
N LEU A 164 21.74 -5.58 -26.30
CA LEU A 164 22.26 -6.92 -26.59
C LEU A 164 22.43 -7.78 -25.33
N TRP A 165 22.70 -7.15 -24.19
CA TRP A 165 23.00 -7.81 -22.92
C TRP A 165 21.82 -7.84 -21.94
N GLY A 166 20.69 -7.28 -22.32
CA GLY A 166 19.48 -7.25 -21.52
C GLY A 166 19.48 -6.22 -20.39
N ARG A 167 20.33 -5.21 -20.42
CA ARG A 167 20.36 -4.15 -19.41
C ARG A 167 19.03 -3.42 -19.31
N VAL A 168 18.48 -2.98 -20.46
CA VAL A 168 17.20 -2.27 -20.51
C VAL A 168 16.05 -3.22 -20.18
N ARG A 169 16.06 -4.45 -20.71
CA ARG A 169 15.06 -5.48 -20.38
C ARG A 169 15.00 -5.77 -18.88
N ARG A 170 16.15 -5.91 -18.20
CA ARG A 170 16.21 -6.09 -16.73
C ARG A 170 15.72 -4.87 -15.98
N GLN A 171 15.95 -3.65 -16.52
CA GLN A 171 15.42 -2.43 -15.94
C GLN A 171 13.88 -2.35 -16.06
N VAL A 172 13.33 -2.79 -17.19
CA VAL A 172 11.88 -2.89 -17.40
C VAL A 172 11.29 -3.97 -16.49
N GLU A 173 11.92 -5.15 -16.37
CA GLU A 173 11.52 -6.22 -15.45
C GLU A 173 11.48 -5.73 -13.99
N ALA A 174 12.49 -4.98 -13.54
CA ALA A 174 12.45 -4.38 -12.21
C ALA A 174 11.30 -3.40 -12.04
N ALA A 175 10.98 -2.62 -13.08
CA ALA A 175 9.86 -1.69 -13.07
C ALA A 175 8.49 -2.40 -13.15
N ASP A 176 8.39 -3.53 -13.85
CA ASP A 176 7.19 -4.38 -13.86
C ASP A 176 6.92 -4.95 -12.45
N ALA A 177 7.93 -5.49 -11.78
CA ALA A 177 7.81 -5.94 -10.39
C ALA A 177 7.40 -4.80 -9.43
N GLN A 178 7.83 -3.55 -9.68
CA GLN A 178 7.37 -2.39 -8.90
C GLN A 178 5.90 -2.04 -9.16
N VAL A 179 5.37 -2.29 -10.35
CA VAL A 179 3.93 -2.15 -10.64
C VAL A 179 3.14 -3.20 -9.88
N ASP A 180 3.57 -4.46 -9.89
CA ASP A 180 2.93 -5.56 -9.17
C ASP A 180 2.95 -5.28 -7.65
N GLN A 181 4.08 -4.80 -7.12
CA GLN A 181 4.20 -4.33 -5.73
C GLN A 181 3.18 -3.24 -5.39
N ALA A 182 2.96 -2.27 -6.29
CA ALA A 182 1.98 -1.19 -6.07
C ALA A 182 0.54 -1.72 -6.09
N GLU A 183 0.24 -2.73 -6.91
CA GLU A 183 -1.07 -3.40 -6.93
C GLU A 183 -1.33 -4.16 -5.63
N ASP A 184 -0.35 -4.90 -5.13
CA ASP A 184 -0.48 -5.61 -3.85
C ASP A 184 -0.51 -4.65 -2.65
N ARG A 185 0.17 -3.51 -2.72
CA ARG A 185 0.02 -2.43 -1.72
C ARG A 185 -1.40 -1.86 -1.67
N ARG A 186 -2.09 -1.76 -2.81
CA ARG A 186 -3.51 -1.37 -2.84
C ARG A 186 -4.40 -2.42 -2.21
N ARG A 187 -4.14 -3.71 -2.46
CA ARG A 187 -4.86 -4.83 -1.83
C ARG A 187 -4.68 -4.82 -0.31
N ASP A 188 -3.47 -4.59 0.17
CA ASP A 188 -3.16 -4.46 1.60
C ASP A 188 -3.87 -3.27 2.26
N ALA A 189 -3.88 -2.12 1.58
CA ALA A 189 -4.64 -0.94 2.04
C ALA A 189 -6.14 -1.25 2.17
N LEU A 190 -6.72 -2.02 1.24
CA LEU A 190 -8.11 -2.45 1.31
C LEU A 190 -8.35 -3.39 2.50
N VAL A 191 -7.55 -4.46 2.65
CA VAL A 191 -7.65 -5.39 3.79
C VAL A 191 -7.59 -4.64 5.12
N SER A 192 -6.66 -3.71 5.23
CA SER A 192 -6.48 -2.90 6.43
C SER A 192 -7.67 -1.99 6.69
N SER A 193 -8.20 -1.32 5.67
CA SER A 193 -9.36 -0.41 5.79
C SER A 193 -10.65 -1.16 6.15
N LEU A 194 -10.90 -2.33 5.54
CA LEU A 194 -12.02 -3.20 5.88
C LEU A 194 -11.92 -3.68 7.34
N ALA A 195 -10.76 -4.17 7.75
CA ALA A 195 -10.55 -4.62 9.13
C ALA A 195 -10.72 -3.47 10.14
N GLU A 196 -10.27 -2.27 9.81
CA GLU A 196 -10.40 -1.09 10.68
C GLU A 196 -11.85 -0.62 10.78
N LEU A 197 -12.61 -0.62 9.67
CA LEU A 197 -14.04 -0.33 9.70
C LEU A 197 -14.79 -1.33 10.57
N ALA A 198 -14.58 -2.65 10.36
CA ALA A 198 -15.20 -3.69 11.18
C ALA A 198 -14.87 -3.54 12.66
N ARG A 199 -13.61 -3.23 13.00
CA ARG A 199 -13.17 -2.99 14.39
C ARG A 199 -13.90 -1.80 15.02
N ASN A 200 -13.92 -0.65 14.34
CA ASN A 200 -14.61 0.54 14.85
C ASN A 200 -16.13 0.30 14.98
N TYR A 201 -16.72 -0.42 14.04
CA TYR A 201 -18.14 -0.79 14.10
C TYR A 201 -18.45 -1.73 15.28
N ILE A 202 -17.65 -2.77 15.49
CA ILE A 202 -17.80 -3.71 16.62
C ILE A 202 -17.62 -2.99 17.95
N GLN A 203 -16.63 -2.10 18.06
CA GLN A 203 -16.41 -1.27 19.26
C GLN A 203 -17.57 -0.32 19.49
N LEU A 204 -18.10 0.31 18.44
CA LEU A 204 -19.31 1.12 18.54
C LEU A 204 -20.49 0.32 19.11
N ARG A 205 -20.75 -0.87 18.57
CA ARG A 205 -21.84 -1.74 19.06
C ARG A 205 -21.62 -2.20 20.49
N GLY A 206 -20.38 -2.55 20.85
CA GLY A 206 -20.00 -2.88 22.22
C GLY A 206 -20.22 -1.71 23.19
N THR A 207 -19.83 -0.51 22.80
CA THR A 207 -20.06 0.72 23.60
C THR A 207 -21.56 1.01 23.76
N GLN A 208 -22.34 0.88 22.70
CA GLN A 208 -23.80 1.03 22.76
C GLN A 208 -24.45 0.00 23.70
N ASP A 209 -23.94 -1.23 23.72
CA ASP A 209 -24.40 -2.26 24.66
C ASP A 209 -24.06 -1.90 26.12
N GLN A 210 -22.85 -1.37 26.37
CA GLN A 210 -22.44 -0.87 27.69
C GLN A 210 -23.29 0.32 28.15
N ILE A 211 -23.63 1.26 27.26
CA ILE A 211 -24.54 2.37 27.56
C ILE A 211 -25.92 1.82 27.96
N ARG A 212 -26.47 0.87 27.19
CA ARG A 212 -27.74 0.24 27.47
C ARG A 212 -27.74 -0.47 28.84
N ILE A 213 -26.66 -1.18 29.18
CA ILE A 213 -26.50 -1.81 30.50
C ILE A 213 -26.47 -0.74 31.58
N ALA A 214 -25.69 0.33 31.44
CA ALA A 214 -25.59 1.41 32.41
C ALA A 214 -26.95 2.12 32.60
N GLU A 215 -27.68 2.41 31.51
CA GLU A 215 -29.03 3.04 31.58
C GLU A 215 -30.05 2.14 32.25
N ASN A 216 -30.03 0.83 32.01
CA ASN A 216 -30.92 -0.13 32.68
C ASN A 216 -30.61 -0.18 34.18
N ASN A 217 -29.34 -0.27 34.57
CA ASN A 217 -28.95 -0.29 35.97
C ASN A 217 -29.27 1.04 36.66
N LEU A 218 -29.05 2.18 35.96
CA LEU A 218 -29.43 3.50 36.49
C LEU A 218 -30.92 3.59 36.82
N ARG A 219 -31.78 2.94 36.05
CA ARG A 219 -33.23 2.89 36.32
C ARG A 219 -33.51 2.10 37.59
N VAL A 220 -32.91 0.90 37.69
CA VAL A 220 -33.06 0.04 38.88
C VAL A 220 -32.53 0.75 40.15
N ASP A 221 -31.37 1.37 40.08
CA ASP A 221 -30.75 2.06 41.22
C ASP A 221 -31.53 3.30 41.64
N ARG A 222 -32.20 3.99 40.70
CA ARG A 222 -33.14 5.09 41.05
C ARG A 222 -34.36 4.60 41.83
N ASP A 223 -34.91 3.44 41.43
CA ASP A 223 -36.03 2.85 42.14
C ASP A 223 -35.63 2.43 43.57
N ILE A 224 -34.40 1.90 43.70
CA ILE A 224 -33.81 1.54 45.01
C ILE A 224 -33.56 2.79 45.86
N LEU A 225 -33.00 3.86 45.29
CA LEU A 225 -32.84 5.15 45.99
C LEU A 225 -34.16 5.71 46.47
N GLN A 226 -35.19 5.70 45.64
CA GLN A 226 -36.53 6.17 46.00
C GLN A 226 -37.10 5.35 47.17
N LEU A 227 -36.96 4.03 47.17
CA LEU A 227 -37.37 3.15 48.24
C LEU A 227 -36.61 3.46 49.53
N ALA A 228 -35.29 3.60 49.50
CA ALA A 228 -34.44 3.94 50.64
C ALA A 228 -34.85 5.26 51.27
N GLN A 229 -35.11 6.30 50.47
CA GLN A 229 -35.60 7.61 50.92
C GLN A 229 -36.98 7.54 51.58
N GLN A 230 -37.91 6.75 51.02
CA GLN A 230 -39.24 6.55 51.63
C GLN A 230 -39.14 5.85 52.99
N LEU A 231 -38.29 4.83 53.14
CA LEU A 231 -38.07 4.11 54.39
C LEU A 231 -37.39 4.99 55.45
N GLN A 232 -36.45 5.87 55.04
CA GLN A 232 -35.83 6.86 55.89
C GLN A 232 -36.87 7.86 56.41
N GLN A 233 -37.74 8.42 55.54
CA GLN A 233 -38.78 9.39 55.92
C GLN A 233 -39.79 8.79 56.93
N LYS A 234 -40.04 7.48 56.81
CA LYS A 234 -40.91 6.72 57.75
C LYS A 234 -40.19 6.34 59.05
N GLY A 235 -38.92 6.67 59.23
CA GLY A 235 -38.14 6.30 60.42
C GLY A 235 -37.78 4.80 60.52
N VAL A 236 -38.02 4.03 59.45
CA VAL A 236 -37.80 2.56 59.45
C VAL A 236 -36.34 2.20 59.20
N ARG A 237 -35.59 3.04 58.43
CA ARG A 237 -34.20 2.80 58.01
C ARG A 237 -33.32 4.04 58.23
N SER A 238 -31.99 3.79 58.22
CA SER A 238 -30.95 4.82 58.39
C SER A 238 -30.83 5.71 57.16
N GLY A 239 -30.47 7.00 57.37
CA GLY A 239 -30.06 7.90 56.28
C GLY A 239 -28.84 7.42 55.52
N LEU A 240 -28.01 6.59 56.14
CA LEU A 240 -26.82 5.98 55.48
C LEU A 240 -27.22 5.13 54.22
N ASP A 241 -28.32 4.41 54.27
CA ASP A 241 -28.82 3.60 53.16
C ASP A 241 -29.19 4.47 51.95
N ALA A 242 -29.87 5.62 52.21
CA ALA A 242 -30.23 6.58 51.19
C ALA A 242 -29.01 7.26 50.55
N GLU A 243 -28.01 7.65 51.35
CA GLU A 243 -26.77 8.24 50.84
C GLU A 243 -25.92 7.26 50.04
N ASN A 244 -25.83 5.99 50.46
CA ASN A 244 -25.14 4.96 49.69
C ASN A 244 -25.84 4.68 48.34
N ALA A 245 -27.17 4.63 48.30
CA ALA A 245 -27.93 4.48 47.06
C ALA A 245 -27.77 5.71 46.15
N ALA A 246 -27.75 6.94 46.71
CA ALA A 246 -27.48 8.17 45.96
C ALA A 246 -26.08 8.17 45.34
N ALA A 247 -25.06 7.76 46.10
CA ALA A 247 -23.71 7.66 45.60
C ALA A 247 -23.57 6.66 44.42
N GLN A 248 -24.29 5.52 44.49
CA GLN A 248 -24.37 4.55 43.41
C GLN A 248 -24.98 5.13 42.14
N VAL A 249 -26.12 5.82 42.26
CA VAL A 249 -26.80 6.49 41.14
C VAL A 249 -25.87 7.50 40.47
N GLU A 250 -25.19 8.35 41.24
CA GLU A 250 -24.25 9.35 40.68
C GLU A 250 -23.01 8.69 40.07
N GLY A 251 -22.54 7.56 40.62
CA GLY A 251 -21.43 6.79 40.04
C GLY A 251 -21.79 6.28 38.63
N ILE A 252 -22.99 5.74 38.40
CA ILE A 252 -23.45 5.30 37.07
C ILE A 252 -23.66 6.51 36.15
N ARG A 253 -24.23 7.60 36.66
CA ARG A 253 -24.38 8.84 35.87
C ARG A 253 -23.03 9.38 35.37
N ALA A 254 -21.98 9.28 36.19
CA ALA A 254 -20.63 9.72 35.81
C ALA A 254 -19.99 8.84 34.71
N GLN A 255 -20.39 7.56 34.57
CA GLN A 255 -19.88 6.67 33.52
C GLN A 255 -20.51 6.97 32.13
N LEU A 256 -21.76 7.39 32.08
CA LEU A 256 -22.50 7.57 30.83
C LEU A 256 -21.84 8.57 29.87
N PRO A 257 -21.38 9.78 30.29
CA PRO A 257 -20.72 10.72 29.39
C PRO A 257 -19.43 10.16 28.75
N ALA A 258 -18.66 9.37 29.49
CA ALA A 258 -17.45 8.75 28.97
C ALA A 258 -17.77 7.72 27.87
N LEU A 259 -18.80 6.90 28.07
CA LEU A 259 -19.27 5.94 27.06
C LEU A 259 -19.86 6.65 25.83
N GLN A 260 -20.61 7.74 26.03
CA GLN A 260 -21.16 8.56 24.95
C GLN A 260 -20.04 9.22 24.13
N GLN A 261 -18.97 9.69 24.80
CA GLN A 261 -17.79 10.21 24.12
C GLN A 261 -17.14 9.13 23.24
N GLN A 262 -16.95 7.92 23.75
CA GLN A 262 -16.40 6.80 22.98
C GLN A 262 -17.28 6.47 21.78
N GLN A 263 -18.60 6.45 21.95
CA GLN A 263 -19.56 6.23 20.87
C GLN A 263 -19.37 7.24 19.74
N ILE A 264 -19.27 8.54 20.06
CA ILE A 264 -19.03 9.60 19.06
C ILE A 264 -17.69 9.40 18.36
N GLN A 265 -16.64 9.02 19.08
CA GLN A 265 -15.32 8.76 18.50
C GLN A 265 -15.38 7.63 17.46
N TYR A 266 -16.03 6.50 17.78
CA TYR A 266 -16.18 5.40 16.82
C TYR A 266 -17.05 5.76 15.63
N GLN A 267 -18.13 6.52 15.82
CA GLN A 267 -18.96 7.01 14.72
C GLN A 267 -18.17 7.91 13.77
N ASN A 268 -17.35 8.80 14.30
CA ASN A 268 -16.50 9.68 13.50
C ASN A 268 -15.37 8.91 12.81
N ALA A 269 -14.79 7.90 13.46
CA ALA A 269 -13.78 7.04 12.84
C ALA A 269 -14.35 6.26 11.63
N ILE A 270 -15.59 5.74 11.75
CA ILE A 270 -16.28 5.09 10.63
C ILE A 270 -16.56 6.10 9.51
N ALA A 271 -17.03 7.31 9.86
CA ALA A 271 -17.29 8.35 8.87
C ALA A 271 -16.01 8.74 8.10
N LEU A 272 -14.87 8.87 8.79
CA LEU A 272 -13.57 9.15 8.18
C LEU A 272 -13.15 8.08 7.18
N LEU A 273 -13.33 6.79 7.53
CA LEU A 273 -13.01 5.68 6.62
C LEU A 273 -13.86 5.68 5.34
N LEU A 274 -15.02 6.33 5.36
CA LEU A 274 -15.95 6.46 4.25
C LEU A 274 -15.87 7.82 3.52
N ASP A 275 -14.86 8.64 3.81
CA ASP A 275 -14.71 10.00 3.25
C ASP A 275 -15.94 10.89 3.54
N LEU A 276 -16.49 10.80 4.76
CA LEU A 276 -17.67 11.52 5.19
C LEU A 276 -17.36 12.51 6.33
N PRO A 277 -18.07 13.66 6.41
CA PRO A 277 -17.91 14.59 7.51
C PRO A 277 -18.31 13.96 8.86
N PRO A 278 -17.80 14.49 10.00
CA PRO A 278 -18.23 14.05 11.33
C PRO A 278 -19.76 14.10 11.48
N SER A 279 -20.30 13.15 12.23
CA SER A 279 -21.74 13.04 12.55
C SER A 279 -22.67 12.70 11.39
N SER A 280 -22.17 12.54 10.16
CA SER A 280 -23.00 12.22 8.97
C SER A 280 -23.72 10.87 9.08
N LEU A 281 -23.16 9.94 9.86
CA LEU A 281 -23.70 8.59 10.04
C LEU A 281 -24.58 8.43 11.30
N ASN A 282 -24.88 9.51 12.04
CA ASN A 282 -25.66 9.42 13.28
C ASN A 282 -27.04 8.76 13.09
N GLY A 283 -27.69 8.99 11.96
CA GLY A 283 -28.98 8.36 11.63
C GLY A 283 -28.87 6.87 11.33
N GLU A 284 -27.78 6.45 10.67
CA GLU A 284 -27.53 5.05 10.27
C GLU A 284 -27.00 4.21 11.44
N LEU A 285 -26.12 4.81 12.26
CA LEU A 285 -25.42 4.15 13.38
C LEU A 285 -26.11 4.34 14.73
N GLY A 286 -27.30 4.97 14.76
CA GLY A 286 -28.04 5.25 15.98
C GLY A 286 -28.42 4.01 16.79
N TYR A 287 -29.00 4.25 17.97
CA TYR A 287 -29.41 3.22 18.92
C TYR A 287 -30.46 2.25 18.35
N GLY A 288 -30.46 1.02 18.86
CA GLY A 288 -31.62 0.14 18.78
C GLY A 288 -31.49 -1.14 17.98
N ARG A 289 -30.30 -1.69 17.80
CA ARG A 289 -30.15 -3.00 17.15
C ARG A 289 -29.58 -4.06 18.08
N ALA A 290 -29.95 -5.33 17.79
CA ALA A 290 -29.56 -6.50 18.57
C ALA A 290 -28.02 -6.60 18.66
N ALA A 291 -27.53 -7.18 19.75
CA ALA A 291 -26.12 -7.52 19.92
C ALA A 291 -25.59 -8.31 18.71
N LEU A 292 -24.34 -8.06 18.34
CA LEU A 292 -23.65 -8.76 17.25
C LEU A 292 -23.77 -10.28 17.44
N ARG A 293 -24.16 -10.97 16.38
CA ARG A 293 -24.18 -12.43 16.37
C ARG A 293 -22.75 -12.94 16.22
N LEU A 294 -22.31 -13.73 17.18
CA LEU A 294 -21.03 -14.40 17.10
C LEU A 294 -21.23 -15.77 16.45
N PRO A 295 -20.40 -16.14 15.46
CA PRO A 295 -20.47 -17.45 14.83
C PRO A 295 -20.08 -18.55 15.81
N ALA A 296 -20.71 -19.72 15.69
CA ALA A 296 -20.37 -20.89 16.49
C ALA A 296 -19.04 -21.53 16.03
N HIS A 297 -18.74 -21.45 14.75
CA HIS A 297 -17.53 -22.01 14.12
C HIS A 297 -16.92 -20.98 13.17
N VAL A 298 -15.59 -20.95 13.11
CA VAL A 298 -14.82 -20.06 12.24
C VAL A 298 -14.02 -20.92 11.27
N PRO A 299 -14.20 -20.79 9.95
CA PRO A 299 -13.38 -21.49 8.98
C PRO A 299 -11.95 -20.93 9.01
N LEU A 300 -10.98 -21.79 9.33
CA LEU A 300 -9.55 -21.46 9.34
C LEU A 300 -8.95 -22.07 8.07
N GLY A 301 -8.35 -21.23 7.18
CA GLY A 301 -7.60 -21.71 6.03
C GLY A 301 -6.27 -22.38 6.44
N LEU A 302 -5.59 -23.03 5.46
CA LEU A 302 -4.27 -23.63 5.69
C LEU A 302 -3.19 -22.54 5.80
N PRO A 303 -2.25 -22.66 6.74
CA PRO A 303 -1.13 -21.71 6.87
C PRO A 303 -0.25 -21.59 5.62
N SER A 304 -0.08 -22.70 4.89
CA SER A 304 0.70 -22.73 3.65
C SER A 304 0.13 -21.83 2.54
N GLU A 305 -1.17 -21.52 2.58
CA GLU A 305 -1.81 -20.59 1.62
C GLU A 305 -1.59 -19.12 1.95
N LEU A 306 -1.15 -18.80 3.18
CA LEU A 306 -0.94 -17.41 3.62
C LEU A 306 0.03 -16.66 2.71
N ALA A 307 1.13 -17.30 2.32
CA ALA A 307 2.15 -16.70 1.47
C ALA A 307 1.59 -16.25 0.11
N ARG A 308 0.59 -16.99 -0.43
CA ARG A 308 -0.04 -16.67 -1.71
C ARG A 308 -1.19 -15.69 -1.58
N ARG A 309 -1.81 -15.57 -0.41
CA ARG A 309 -3.03 -14.78 -0.19
C ARG A 309 -2.76 -13.42 0.40
N ARG A 310 -1.77 -13.29 1.28
CA ARG A 310 -1.48 -12.02 1.96
C ARG A 310 -0.79 -11.02 1.02
N PRO A 311 -1.40 -9.85 0.81
CA PRO A 311 -0.83 -8.84 -0.08
C PRO A 311 0.52 -8.28 0.41
N ASP A 312 0.76 -8.20 1.73
CA ASP A 312 2.04 -7.74 2.30
C ASP A 312 3.20 -8.69 2.03
N ILE A 313 2.95 -10.02 2.01
CA ILE A 313 3.95 -11.02 1.62
C ILE A 313 4.28 -10.88 0.13
N ARG A 314 3.26 -10.74 -0.73
CA ARG A 314 3.43 -10.54 -2.16
C ARG A 314 4.18 -9.25 -2.47
N GLN A 315 3.90 -8.15 -1.76
CA GLN A 315 4.69 -6.92 -1.87
C GLN A 315 6.18 -7.13 -1.59
N ALA A 316 6.50 -7.92 -0.55
CA ALA A 316 7.89 -8.22 -0.19
C ALA A 316 8.56 -9.14 -1.24
N GLU A 317 7.79 -10.04 -1.86
CA GLU A 317 8.23 -10.90 -2.96
C GLU A 317 8.53 -10.07 -4.22
N ASP A 318 7.65 -9.17 -4.62
CA ASP A 318 7.85 -8.27 -5.77
C ASP A 318 9.05 -7.35 -5.55
N GLN A 319 9.27 -6.89 -4.33
CA GLN A 319 10.47 -6.12 -3.98
C GLN A 319 11.74 -6.95 -4.15
N LEU A 320 11.73 -8.23 -3.78
CA LEU A 320 12.85 -9.15 -4.00
C LEU A 320 13.05 -9.41 -5.50
N HIS A 321 11.97 -9.55 -6.27
CA HIS A 321 12.03 -9.68 -7.73
C HIS A 321 12.71 -8.44 -8.36
N ALA A 322 12.24 -7.25 -8.04
CA ALA A 322 12.84 -6.00 -8.53
C ALA A 322 14.33 -5.89 -8.17
N ALA A 323 14.72 -6.25 -6.94
CA ALA A 323 16.11 -6.24 -6.51
C ALA A 323 16.96 -7.27 -7.27
N THR A 324 16.41 -8.45 -7.56
CA THR A 324 17.08 -9.50 -8.36
C THR A 324 17.31 -9.04 -9.79
N ALA A 325 16.32 -8.41 -10.43
CA ALA A 325 16.44 -7.85 -11.77
C ALA A 325 17.52 -6.75 -11.84
N ASN A 326 17.64 -5.93 -10.79
CA ASN A 326 18.67 -4.87 -10.70
C ASN A 326 20.11 -5.43 -10.64
N ILE A 327 20.33 -6.65 -10.14
CA ILE A 327 21.63 -7.33 -10.26
C ILE A 327 21.96 -7.53 -11.74
N GLY A 328 20.97 -7.95 -12.55
CA GLY A 328 21.13 -8.11 -13.99
C GLY A 328 21.52 -6.79 -14.69
N VAL A 329 20.90 -5.67 -14.29
CA VAL A 329 21.28 -4.32 -14.78
C VAL A 329 22.72 -3.99 -14.45
N ALA A 330 23.17 -4.27 -13.22
CA ALA A 330 24.53 -4.02 -12.77
C ALA A 330 25.53 -4.90 -13.52
N ILE A 331 25.26 -6.19 -13.70
CA ILE A 331 26.10 -7.12 -14.47
C ILE A 331 26.20 -6.69 -15.93
N ALA A 332 25.11 -6.35 -16.58
CA ALA A 332 25.10 -5.92 -17.98
C ALA A 332 25.90 -4.63 -18.19
N SER A 333 26.08 -3.81 -17.17
CA SER A 333 26.84 -2.57 -17.22
C SER A 333 28.34 -2.77 -17.37
N PHE A 334 28.88 -3.97 -17.12
CA PHE A 334 30.30 -4.33 -17.38
C PHE A 334 30.57 -4.61 -18.85
N TYR A 335 29.55 -4.88 -19.64
CA TYR A 335 29.68 -5.28 -21.04
C TYR A 335 29.68 -4.08 -21.97
N PRO A 336 30.21 -4.24 -23.22
CA PRO A 336 30.21 -3.17 -24.19
C PRO A 336 28.83 -2.64 -24.51
N LYS A 337 28.62 -1.33 -24.44
CA LYS A 337 27.37 -0.67 -24.85
C LYS A 337 27.41 -0.39 -26.35
N PHE A 338 26.41 -0.87 -27.05
CA PHE A 338 26.21 -0.63 -28.48
C PHE A 338 25.14 0.44 -28.65
N GLN A 339 25.49 1.55 -29.29
CA GLN A 339 24.56 2.65 -29.55
C GLN A 339 24.53 2.96 -31.05
N LEU A 340 23.33 3.20 -31.56
CA LEU A 340 23.15 3.77 -32.89
C LEU A 340 22.87 5.26 -32.72
N ASN A 341 23.75 6.09 -33.27
CA ASN A 341 23.62 7.53 -33.22
C ASN A 341 23.37 8.05 -34.63
N GLY A 342 22.56 9.08 -34.74
CA GLY A 342 22.27 9.79 -35.99
C GLY A 342 22.12 11.27 -35.70
N GLN A 343 22.64 12.11 -36.59
CA GLN A 343 22.47 13.55 -36.49
C GLN A 343 22.22 14.12 -37.88
N VAL A 344 21.28 15.01 -37.98
CA VAL A 344 21.01 15.82 -39.18
C VAL A 344 20.94 17.25 -38.72
N VAL A 345 21.83 18.10 -39.24
CA VAL A 345 21.96 19.47 -38.78
C VAL A 345 22.11 20.42 -39.96
N LEU A 346 21.52 21.59 -39.88
CA LEU A 346 21.80 22.75 -40.70
C LEU A 346 22.83 23.60 -39.94
N ASP A 347 24.00 23.82 -40.52
CA ASP A 347 25.05 24.60 -39.92
C ASP A 347 25.51 25.72 -40.87
N SER A 348 25.56 26.94 -40.35
CA SER A 348 25.96 28.09 -41.14
C SER A 348 26.54 29.23 -40.30
N LEU A 349 27.50 29.92 -40.88
CA LEU A 349 28.07 31.14 -40.29
C LEU A 349 27.19 32.38 -40.49
N GLN A 350 26.17 32.32 -41.37
CA GLN A 350 25.22 33.39 -41.64
C GLN A 350 23.81 32.86 -41.51
N PHE A 351 22.97 33.59 -40.79
CA PHE A 351 21.58 33.21 -40.60
C PHE A 351 20.79 33.10 -41.92
N SER A 352 21.10 33.96 -42.88
CA SER A 352 20.46 33.99 -44.22
C SER A 352 20.74 32.74 -45.07
N SER A 353 21.82 32.01 -44.81
CA SER A 353 22.19 30.79 -45.53
C SER A 353 21.89 29.51 -44.75
N LEU A 354 21.38 29.62 -43.52
CA LEU A 354 21.16 28.46 -42.66
C LEU A 354 20.23 27.41 -43.30
N TYR A 355 19.17 27.85 -43.96
CA TYR A 355 18.22 26.93 -44.58
C TYR A 355 18.53 26.55 -46.03
N ASN A 356 19.75 26.82 -46.50
CA ASN A 356 20.18 26.39 -47.83
C ASN A 356 20.59 24.90 -47.77
N ALA A 357 20.37 24.19 -48.87
CA ALA A 357 20.78 22.77 -48.98
C ALA A 357 22.28 22.55 -48.76
N SER A 358 23.12 23.57 -49.03
CA SER A 358 24.57 23.54 -48.77
C SER A 358 24.95 23.60 -47.30
N SER A 359 24.03 23.95 -46.41
CA SER A 359 24.23 23.98 -44.95
C SER A 359 23.88 22.65 -44.30
N LEU A 360 23.33 21.71 -45.07
CA LEU A 360 22.96 20.38 -44.55
C LEU A 360 24.21 19.51 -44.28
N GLN A 361 24.32 19.06 -43.05
CA GLN A 361 25.31 18.08 -42.61
C GLN A 361 24.58 16.92 -41.97
N TYR A 362 25.04 15.70 -42.16
CA TYR A 362 24.52 14.53 -41.44
C TYR A 362 25.64 13.60 -41.01
N THR A 363 25.42 12.93 -39.91
CA THR A 363 26.31 11.88 -39.40
C THR A 363 25.40 10.74 -38.91
N ALA A 364 25.69 9.51 -39.28
CA ALA A 364 24.99 8.33 -38.79
C ALA A 364 25.97 7.15 -38.68
N GLY A 365 25.86 6.42 -37.57
CA GLY A 365 26.70 5.23 -37.38
C GLY A 365 26.57 4.58 -36.02
N PRO A 366 26.97 3.32 -35.91
CA PRO A 366 27.07 2.65 -34.62
C PRO A 366 28.30 3.15 -33.85
N SER A 367 28.15 3.22 -32.53
CA SER A 367 29.25 3.43 -31.59
C SER A 367 29.27 2.33 -30.54
N VAL A 368 30.48 1.95 -30.09
CA VAL A 368 30.68 0.95 -29.04
C VAL A 368 31.51 1.58 -27.94
N THR A 369 30.97 1.53 -26.72
CA THR A 369 31.67 2.04 -25.53
C THR A 369 31.98 0.86 -24.61
N ILE A 370 33.28 0.65 -24.28
CA ILE A 370 33.74 -0.43 -23.40
C ILE A 370 34.34 0.20 -22.14
N PRO A 371 33.81 -0.06 -20.94
CA PRO A 371 34.46 0.41 -19.74
C PRO A 371 35.70 -0.42 -19.43
N LEU A 372 36.89 0.15 -19.59
CA LEU A 372 38.15 -0.54 -19.30
C LEU A 372 38.63 -0.32 -17.86
N PHE A 373 38.44 0.89 -17.34
CA PHE A 373 38.75 1.25 -15.97
C PHE A 373 37.89 2.42 -15.52
N ASP A 374 37.23 2.28 -14.39
CA ASP A 374 36.32 3.28 -13.83
C ASP A 374 36.48 3.50 -12.31
N GLY A 375 37.65 3.14 -11.78
CA GLY A 375 37.95 3.27 -10.35
C GLY A 375 37.11 2.34 -9.47
N PHE A 376 36.74 1.15 -9.94
CA PHE A 376 35.92 0.14 -9.26
C PHE A 376 34.47 0.53 -9.04
N ARG A 377 33.95 1.57 -9.72
CA ARG A 377 32.60 2.04 -9.61
C ARG A 377 31.57 0.96 -10.01
N LEU A 378 31.79 0.26 -11.13
CA LEU A 378 30.90 -0.82 -11.58
C LEU A 378 30.90 -2.01 -10.62
N GLN A 379 32.07 -2.37 -10.08
CA GLN A 379 32.18 -3.44 -9.09
C GLN A 379 31.42 -3.08 -7.81
N SER A 380 31.59 -1.85 -7.33
CA SER A 380 30.85 -1.35 -6.14
C SER A 380 29.34 -1.29 -6.39
N SER A 381 28.90 -0.94 -7.61
CA SER A 381 27.49 -0.94 -8.01
C SER A 381 26.90 -2.35 -8.01
N LEU A 382 27.64 -3.35 -8.50
CA LEU A 382 27.22 -4.75 -8.46
C LEU A 382 27.07 -5.25 -7.02
N HIS A 383 28.09 -5.06 -6.19
CA HIS A 383 28.02 -5.46 -4.78
C HIS A 383 26.91 -4.75 -4.03
N LEU A 384 26.64 -3.47 -4.35
CA LEU A 384 25.49 -2.75 -3.79
C LEU A 384 24.18 -3.44 -4.16
N SER A 385 23.99 -3.83 -5.43
CA SER A 385 22.78 -4.53 -5.88
C SER A 385 22.63 -5.91 -5.23
N GLU A 386 23.73 -6.65 -5.04
CA GLU A 386 23.74 -7.94 -4.34
C GLU A 386 23.33 -7.79 -2.86
N VAL A 387 23.84 -6.77 -2.16
CA VAL A 387 23.48 -6.48 -0.77
C VAL A 387 22.01 -6.04 -0.66
N GLN A 388 21.52 -5.23 -1.60
CA GLN A 388 20.11 -4.83 -1.64
C GLN A 388 19.18 -6.03 -1.90
N GLN A 389 19.57 -6.96 -2.76
CA GLN A 389 18.82 -8.21 -2.96
C GLN A 389 18.81 -9.07 -1.69
N ALA A 390 19.95 -9.19 -1.00
CA ALA A 390 20.02 -9.92 0.27
C ALA A 390 19.15 -9.26 1.36
N GLU A 391 19.11 -7.92 1.42
CA GLU A 391 18.20 -7.18 2.31
C GLU A 391 16.74 -7.45 1.99
N ALA A 392 16.36 -7.44 0.70
CA ALA A 392 15.00 -7.75 0.25
C ALA A 392 14.61 -9.20 0.61
N ALA A 393 15.52 -10.17 0.47
CA ALA A 393 15.30 -11.56 0.86
C ALA A 393 15.08 -11.72 2.38
N ILE A 394 15.85 -11.02 3.20
CA ILE A 394 15.65 -10.99 4.66
C ILE A 394 14.30 -10.33 5.00
N THR A 395 13.92 -9.26 4.31
CA THR A 395 12.65 -8.56 4.48
C THR A 395 11.47 -9.47 4.14
N TYR A 396 11.54 -10.20 3.03
CA TYR A 396 10.56 -11.22 2.65
C TYR A 396 10.40 -12.27 3.75
N HIS A 397 11.52 -12.88 4.18
CA HIS A 397 11.49 -13.90 5.24
C HIS A 397 10.90 -13.36 6.55
N LYS A 398 11.27 -12.15 6.95
CA LYS A 398 10.71 -11.47 8.13
C LYS A 398 9.21 -11.28 8.01
N THR A 399 8.71 -10.82 6.85
CA THR A 399 7.28 -10.60 6.61
C THR A 399 6.49 -11.91 6.69
N VAL A 400 7.00 -12.99 6.09
CA VAL A 400 6.41 -14.33 6.18
C VAL A 400 6.34 -14.81 7.63
N LEU A 401 7.43 -14.69 8.37
CA LEU A 401 7.50 -15.11 9.77
C LEU A 401 6.55 -14.28 10.65
N GLN A 402 6.49 -12.97 10.44
CA GLN A 402 5.57 -12.08 11.16
C GLN A 402 4.11 -12.45 10.88
N ALA A 403 3.75 -12.67 9.61
CA ALA A 403 2.42 -13.12 9.23
C ALA A 403 2.02 -14.43 9.92
N TRP A 404 2.95 -15.37 10.01
CA TRP A 404 2.74 -16.62 10.74
C TRP A 404 2.46 -16.40 12.23
N HIS A 405 3.25 -15.56 12.88
CA HIS A 405 3.03 -15.22 14.30
C HIS A 405 1.69 -14.51 14.53
N GLU A 406 1.28 -13.61 13.62
CA GLU A 406 0.00 -12.93 13.70
C GLU A 406 -1.17 -13.91 13.68
N VAL A 407 -1.15 -14.90 12.79
CA VAL A 407 -2.20 -15.93 12.72
C VAL A 407 -2.25 -16.78 13.99
N VAL A 408 -1.10 -17.27 14.46
CA VAL A 408 -1.03 -18.09 15.69
C VAL A 408 -1.54 -17.31 16.89
N ASN A 409 -1.13 -16.03 17.03
CA ASN A 409 -1.59 -15.16 18.10
C ASN A 409 -3.08 -14.87 18.02
N ALA A 410 -3.62 -14.62 16.82
CA ALA A 410 -5.05 -14.36 16.63
C ALA A 410 -5.91 -15.58 16.98
N ILE A 411 -5.47 -16.79 16.61
CA ILE A 411 -6.14 -18.05 16.99
C ILE A 411 -6.11 -18.23 18.51
N ALA A 412 -4.96 -18.00 19.15
CA ALA A 412 -4.81 -18.11 20.59
C ALA A 412 -5.72 -17.14 21.34
N SER A 413 -5.73 -15.86 20.94
CA SER A 413 -6.58 -14.82 21.53
C SER A 413 -8.05 -15.18 21.42
N LEU A 414 -8.51 -15.56 20.23
CA LEU A 414 -9.90 -15.94 20.00
C LEU A 414 -10.34 -17.10 20.89
N ARG A 415 -9.56 -18.18 20.96
CA ARG A 415 -9.89 -19.37 21.78
C ARG A 415 -9.95 -19.03 23.27
N LEU A 416 -8.94 -18.32 23.77
CA LEU A 416 -8.89 -17.97 25.19
C LEU A 416 -9.99 -16.99 25.59
N GLU A 417 -10.31 -16.02 24.73
CA GLU A 417 -11.42 -15.08 24.99
C GLU A 417 -12.79 -15.76 24.92
N GLN A 418 -12.99 -16.75 24.05
CA GLN A 418 -14.21 -17.57 24.07
C GLN A 418 -14.37 -18.35 25.38
N VAL A 419 -13.29 -18.94 25.90
CA VAL A 419 -13.30 -19.62 27.20
C VAL A 419 -13.62 -18.62 28.32
N ARG A 420 -12.96 -17.46 28.32
CA ARG A 420 -13.22 -16.38 29.29
C ARG A 420 -14.68 -15.95 29.28
N ARG A 421 -15.23 -15.69 28.10
CA ARG A 421 -16.65 -15.32 27.92
C ARG A 421 -17.61 -16.37 28.49
N ALA A 422 -17.32 -17.66 28.26
CA ALA A 422 -18.14 -18.74 28.80
C ALA A 422 -18.13 -18.73 30.35
N ARG A 423 -16.96 -18.46 30.98
CA ARG A 423 -16.84 -18.34 32.43
C ARG A 423 -17.53 -17.11 33.00
N LEU A 424 -17.41 -15.96 32.32
CA LEU A 424 -18.13 -14.73 32.69
C LEU A 424 -19.64 -14.90 32.60
N ARG A 425 -20.14 -15.67 31.62
CA ARG A 425 -21.56 -15.97 31.50
C ARG A 425 -22.05 -16.81 32.71
N ALA A 426 -21.33 -17.87 33.07
CA ALA A 426 -21.65 -18.66 34.25
C ALA A 426 -21.56 -17.82 35.54
N GLN A 427 -20.56 -16.95 35.67
CA GLN A 427 -20.46 -16.01 36.79
C GLN A 427 -21.65 -15.08 36.87
N LEU A 428 -22.13 -14.53 35.73
CA LEU A 428 -23.29 -13.67 35.67
C LEU A 428 -24.58 -14.38 36.17
N ASP A 429 -24.76 -15.65 35.76
CA ASP A 429 -25.93 -16.45 36.20
C ASP A 429 -25.92 -16.63 37.73
N HIS A 430 -24.76 -16.91 38.33
CA HIS A 430 -24.64 -17.02 39.80
C HIS A 430 -24.82 -15.66 40.51
N THR A 431 -24.30 -14.57 39.91
CA THR A 431 -24.45 -13.23 40.50
C THR A 431 -25.91 -12.78 40.48
N ARG A 432 -26.69 -13.08 39.43
CA ARG A 432 -28.12 -12.82 39.36
C ARG A 432 -28.86 -13.58 40.45
N ALA A 433 -28.58 -14.87 40.60
CA ALA A 433 -29.20 -15.67 41.65
C ALA A 433 -28.85 -15.14 43.06
N ALA A 434 -27.62 -14.70 43.28
CA ALA A 434 -27.19 -14.10 44.54
C ALA A 434 -27.94 -12.79 44.85
N LEU A 435 -28.17 -11.93 43.84
CA LEU A 435 -28.93 -10.71 43.97
C LEU A 435 -30.41 -11.02 44.33
N ASP A 436 -31.04 -11.97 43.63
CA ASP A 436 -32.42 -12.36 43.89
C ASP A 436 -32.60 -12.88 45.31
N LEU A 437 -31.67 -13.73 45.79
CA LEU A 437 -31.66 -14.21 47.18
C LEU A 437 -31.38 -13.06 48.17
N GLY A 438 -30.47 -12.15 47.85
CA GLY A 438 -30.18 -10.97 48.67
C GLY A 438 -31.41 -10.06 48.84
N ARG A 439 -32.13 -9.80 47.76
CA ARG A 439 -33.38 -9.03 47.75
C ARG A 439 -34.48 -9.72 48.57
N SER A 440 -34.67 -11.03 48.44
CA SER A 440 -35.64 -11.78 49.25
C SER A 440 -35.31 -11.67 50.73
N ARG A 441 -34.09 -11.93 51.16
CA ARG A 441 -33.67 -11.83 52.56
C ARG A 441 -33.79 -10.41 53.14
N TYR A 442 -33.55 -9.39 52.32
CA TYR A 442 -33.76 -7.99 52.70
C TYR A 442 -35.23 -7.68 52.93
N ASN A 443 -36.11 -8.15 52.05
CA ASN A 443 -37.55 -7.99 52.18
C ASN A 443 -38.09 -8.73 53.42
N ASP A 444 -37.52 -9.89 53.76
CA ASP A 444 -37.84 -10.67 54.95
C ASP A 444 -37.26 -10.06 56.24
N GLY A 445 -36.49 -8.99 56.13
CA GLY A 445 -35.85 -8.32 57.27
C GLY A 445 -34.62 -9.06 57.86
N VAL A 446 -34.11 -10.08 57.17
CA VAL A 446 -33.00 -10.96 57.64
C VAL A 446 -31.61 -10.46 57.14
N ALA A 447 -31.57 -9.62 56.10
CA ALA A 447 -30.38 -9.01 55.57
C ALA A 447 -30.42 -7.49 55.64
N ASP A 448 -29.25 -6.82 55.67
CA ASP A 448 -29.15 -5.38 55.59
C ASP A 448 -29.16 -4.90 54.12
N PHE A 449 -29.35 -3.58 53.93
CA PHE A 449 -29.37 -2.95 52.61
C PHE A 449 -28.06 -3.05 51.88
N LEU A 450 -26.91 -3.02 52.59
CA LEU A 450 -25.59 -3.12 52.01
C LEU A 450 -25.38 -4.45 51.24
N THR A 451 -25.97 -5.54 51.74
CA THR A 451 -25.94 -6.86 51.06
C THR A 451 -26.59 -6.79 49.67
N VAL A 452 -27.72 -6.09 49.54
CA VAL A 452 -28.38 -5.89 48.23
C VAL A 452 -27.56 -4.99 47.33
N LEU A 453 -27.05 -3.87 47.87
CA LEU A 453 -26.25 -2.90 47.13
C LEU A 453 -24.95 -3.50 46.58
N ASP A 454 -24.28 -4.35 47.39
CA ASP A 454 -23.06 -5.05 46.96
C ASP A 454 -23.37 -6.10 45.88
N ALA A 455 -24.50 -6.80 45.97
CA ALA A 455 -24.95 -7.75 44.95
C ALA A 455 -25.31 -7.02 43.63
N GLU A 456 -25.93 -5.84 43.70
CA GLU A 456 -26.22 -4.99 42.52
C GLU A 456 -24.93 -4.50 41.83
N ARG A 457 -23.96 -4.00 42.62
CA ARG A 457 -22.65 -3.56 42.09
C ARG A 457 -21.95 -4.69 41.38
N ASN A 458 -21.91 -5.89 41.99
CA ASN A 458 -21.31 -7.08 41.38
C ASN A 458 -22.05 -7.50 40.11
N LEU A 459 -23.39 -7.37 40.05
CA LEU A 459 -24.16 -7.68 38.86
C LEU A 459 -23.78 -6.73 37.71
N LEU A 460 -23.82 -5.41 37.95
CA LEU A 460 -23.42 -4.39 36.96
C LEU A 460 -22.02 -4.64 36.42
N GLN A 461 -21.06 -4.87 37.32
CA GLN A 461 -19.68 -5.13 36.93
C GLN A 461 -19.55 -6.40 36.05
N ASN A 462 -20.28 -7.48 36.41
CA ASN A 462 -20.24 -8.73 35.64
C ASN A 462 -20.97 -8.59 34.29
N GLU A 463 -22.06 -7.83 34.21
CA GLU A 463 -22.72 -7.51 32.92
C GLU A 463 -21.80 -6.73 32.00
N GLN A 464 -21.10 -5.70 32.49
CA GLN A 464 -20.11 -4.93 31.73
C GLN A 464 -18.93 -5.79 31.27
N GLN A 465 -18.40 -6.67 32.13
CA GLN A 465 -17.32 -7.57 31.78
C GLN A 465 -17.73 -8.59 30.71
N LEU A 466 -18.95 -9.13 30.76
CA LEU A 466 -19.45 -10.05 29.75
C LEU A 466 -19.70 -9.34 28.41
N ALA A 467 -20.23 -8.12 28.43
CA ALA A 467 -20.41 -7.31 27.23
C ALA A 467 -19.04 -7.00 26.57
N GLN A 468 -18.07 -6.58 27.39
CA GLN A 468 -16.70 -6.32 26.89
C GLN A 468 -16.06 -7.58 26.31
N SER A 469 -16.16 -8.73 26.99
CA SER A 469 -15.62 -10.00 26.49
C SER A 469 -16.32 -10.46 25.21
N THR A 470 -17.63 -10.21 25.08
CA THR A 470 -18.37 -10.48 23.84
C THR A 470 -17.87 -9.62 22.69
N THR A 471 -17.59 -8.35 22.95
CA THR A 471 -16.98 -7.42 21.98
C THR A 471 -15.57 -7.88 21.60
N ASN A 472 -14.76 -8.30 22.58
CA ASN A 472 -13.39 -8.79 22.33
C ASN A 472 -13.38 -10.05 21.44
N VAL A 473 -14.28 -11.02 21.65
CA VAL A 473 -14.41 -12.19 20.76
C VAL A 473 -14.67 -11.74 19.30
N ALA A 474 -15.52 -10.73 19.10
CA ALA A 474 -15.79 -10.20 17.76
C ALA A 474 -14.55 -9.48 17.17
N LEU A 475 -13.79 -8.74 17.98
CA LEU A 475 -12.54 -8.08 17.57
C LEU A 475 -11.44 -9.09 17.23
N ASP A 476 -11.33 -10.16 18.00
CA ASP A 476 -10.39 -11.25 17.74
C ASP A 476 -10.70 -11.96 16.42
N LEU A 477 -11.99 -12.10 16.07
CA LEU A 477 -12.41 -12.62 14.76
C LEU A 477 -11.95 -11.71 13.63
N VAL A 478 -12.15 -10.39 13.74
CA VAL A 478 -11.66 -9.42 12.74
C VAL A 478 -10.14 -9.51 12.60
N THR A 479 -9.44 -9.58 13.73
CA THR A 479 -7.97 -9.72 13.75
C THR A 479 -7.52 -11.00 13.05
N LEU A 480 -8.23 -12.10 13.26
CA LEU A 480 -7.94 -13.36 12.60
C LEU A 480 -8.17 -13.29 11.09
N PHE A 481 -9.30 -12.73 10.63
CA PHE A 481 -9.58 -12.58 9.19
C PHE A 481 -8.58 -11.66 8.50
N LYS A 482 -8.17 -10.56 9.17
CA LYS A 482 -7.09 -9.71 8.69
C LYS A 482 -5.76 -10.48 8.58
N ALA A 483 -5.39 -11.25 9.61
CA ALA A 483 -4.17 -12.04 9.62
C ALA A 483 -4.16 -13.13 8.53
N LEU A 484 -5.33 -13.66 8.16
CA LEU A 484 -5.49 -14.60 7.05
C LEU A 484 -5.47 -13.93 5.68
N GLY A 485 -5.42 -12.61 5.62
CA GLY A 485 -5.33 -11.85 4.36
C GLY A 485 -6.59 -11.88 3.52
N GLY A 486 -7.78 -12.09 4.12
CA GLY A 486 -9.07 -12.12 3.39
C GLY A 486 -9.68 -10.74 3.16
N GLY A 487 -10.46 -10.60 2.08
CA GLY A 487 -11.28 -9.40 1.80
C GLY A 487 -10.84 -8.55 0.61
N TRP A 488 -9.64 -8.77 0.06
CA TRP A 488 -9.14 -8.03 -1.11
C TRP A 488 -9.62 -8.63 -2.44
N GLU A 489 -10.17 -9.82 -2.43
CA GLU A 489 -10.65 -10.54 -3.63
C GLU A 489 -11.89 -9.88 -4.26
N GLN A 490 -12.41 -8.82 -3.65
CA GLN A 490 -13.46 -8.01 -4.25
C GLN A 490 -12.95 -7.30 -5.50
N THR A 491 -13.84 -7.14 -6.48
CA THR A 491 -13.53 -6.37 -7.68
C THR A 491 -13.31 -4.91 -7.28
N LEU A 492 -12.05 -4.51 -7.19
CA LEU A 492 -11.70 -3.11 -7.00
C LEU A 492 -12.00 -2.33 -8.29
N PRO A 493 -12.56 -1.14 -8.21
CA PRO A 493 -12.69 -0.27 -9.37
C PRO A 493 -11.31 0.00 -9.98
N ASP A 494 -11.24 0.11 -11.30
CA ASP A 494 -9.99 0.49 -11.97
C ASP A 494 -9.42 1.77 -11.34
N PRO A 495 -8.08 1.88 -11.22
CA PRO A 495 -7.49 3.11 -10.76
C PRO A 495 -7.97 4.27 -11.65
N PRO A 496 -8.29 5.44 -11.07
CA PRO A 496 -8.75 6.58 -11.85
C PRO A 496 -7.73 6.87 -12.94
N LYS A 497 -8.22 7.02 -14.18
CA LYS A 497 -7.34 7.48 -15.26
C LYS A 497 -6.74 8.81 -14.81
N PRO A 498 -5.41 8.98 -14.91
CA PRO A 498 -4.80 10.23 -14.49
C PRO A 498 -5.48 11.37 -15.25
N MET A 499 -5.86 12.40 -14.53
CA MET A 499 -6.27 13.64 -15.17
C MET A 499 -5.04 14.16 -15.92
N VAL A 500 -5.03 13.95 -17.25
CA VAL A 500 -4.11 14.67 -18.12
C VAL A 500 -4.49 16.13 -17.92
N VAL A 501 -3.68 16.86 -17.15
CA VAL A 501 -3.77 18.32 -17.12
C VAL A 501 -3.48 18.75 -18.56
N GLN A 502 -4.53 19.02 -19.33
CA GLN A 502 -4.36 19.70 -20.61
C GLN A 502 -3.77 21.06 -20.26
N VAL A 503 -2.46 21.19 -20.43
CA VAL A 503 -1.81 22.50 -20.48
C VAL A 503 -2.45 23.18 -21.69
N LYS A 504 -3.49 23.99 -21.45
CA LYS A 504 -3.96 24.92 -22.47
C LYS A 504 -2.78 25.83 -22.77
N GLU A 505 -2.12 25.59 -23.88
CA GLU A 505 -1.24 26.57 -24.48
C GLU A 505 -2.06 27.86 -24.69
N THR A 506 -1.90 28.81 -23.79
CA THR A 506 -2.35 30.18 -23.98
C THR A 506 -1.34 30.82 -24.94
N VAL A 507 -1.47 30.51 -26.21
CA VAL A 507 -0.84 31.33 -27.24
C VAL A 507 -1.51 32.70 -27.17
N THR A 508 -0.89 33.60 -26.44
CA THR A 508 -1.20 35.04 -26.50
C THR A 508 -0.73 35.53 -27.86
N THR A 509 -1.62 35.49 -28.86
CA THR A 509 -1.46 36.30 -30.06
C THR A 509 -1.55 37.75 -29.65
N THR A 510 -0.41 38.41 -29.49
CA THR A 510 -0.34 39.87 -29.45
C THR A 510 -0.65 40.37 -30.85
N ASP A 511 -1.87 40.89 -31.03
CA ASP A 511 -2.23 41.68 -32.21
C ASP A 511 -1.31 42.90 -32.28
N PRO A 512 -0.70 43.17 -33.45
CA PRO A 512 0.03 44.41 -33.63
C PRO A 512 -0.95 45.59 -33.70
N ALA A 513 -0.70 46.61 -32.86
CA ALA A 513 -1.45 47.86 -32.84
C ALA A 513 -1.50 48.50 -34.24
N PRO A 514 -2.67 49.05 -34.67
CA PRO A 514 -2.76 49.78 -35.93
C PRO A 514 -2.02 51.13 -35.83
N ARG A 515 -1.29 51.44 -36.91
CA ARG A 515 -0.65 52.74 -37.12
C ARG A 515 -1.67 53.83 -37.44
#